data_a3569a302b3c5e4a3bb7e2d2abd6b780
#
_entry.id   a3569a302b3c5e4a3bb7e2d2abd6b780
#
_cell.length_a   1.000
_cell.length_b   1.000
_cell.length_c   1.000
_cell.angle_alpha   90.00
_cell.angle_beta   90.00
_cell.angle_gamma   90.00
#
_symmetry.space_group_name_H-M   'P 1'
#
loop_
_entity.id
_entity.type
_entity.pdbx_description
1 polymer ?
#
loop_
_entity_poly.entity_id
_entity_poly.type
_entity_poly.pdbx_seq_one_letter_code
_entity_poly.pdbx_strand_id
1 'polypeptide(L)'
;MKIELDLLNNSYDYLKESIELYVIADEDGTHETKFSNYNNKRKWKMAYITLVLAFELLIKECLQRYSSILIYENMDTPINEQSKTVTGPKGVERLLNCNPVLLNNEQKNFIKECINKRNAFVHYNAIVDSVELKPKYCKLYEIYYSLHIHELKNEKIFEEIELKYRHQHGNILYFAENFVIFRNQEMDKEFQEEFLTEIANNHKAKNYFDKDGRNYTRIPYGNEKFFNSETGHEYCPDCCAAIGEYHYEQCDFEVCPACGGQKLSCECELEIYYSQD
;
A
#
# COMPACT_ATOMS: atom_id res chain seq x y z
N MET A 1 2.57 36.67 -17.23
CA MET A 1 3.62 35.68 -17.38
C MET A 1 2.95 34.46 -18.01
N LYS A 2 3.42 33.97 -19.14
CA LYS A 2 2.94 32.70 -19.74
C LYS A 2 3.86 31.58 -19.23
N ILE A 3 3.28 30.52 -18.72
CA ILE A 3 4.01 29.31 -18.35
C ILE A 3 3.74 28.30 -19.46
N GLU A 4 4.77 27.82 -20.13
CA GLU A 4 4.67 26.70 -21.09
C GLU A 4 4.93 25.41 -20.32
N LEU A 5 3.93 24.57 -20.22
CA LEU A 5 4.03 23.26 -19.56
C LEU A 5 4.15 22.19 -20.63
N ASP A 6 5.34 21.65 -20.82
CA ASP A 6 5.54 20.40 -21.54
C ASP A 6 5.07 19.17 -20.73
N LEU A 7 5.09 17.99 -21.31
CA LEU A 7 4.62 16.76 -20.64
C LEU A 7 5.41 16.47 -19.37
N LEU A 8 6.73 16.70 -19.40
CA LEU A 8 7.61 16.38 -18.27
C LEU A 8 7.41 17.35 -17.10
N ASN A 9 7.42 18.66 -17.37
CA ASN A 9 7.18 19.66 -16.33
C ASN A 9 5.80 19.51 -15.70
N ASN A 10 4.79 19.19 -16.50
CA ASN A 10 3.45 18.92 -15.99
C ASN A 10 3.39 17.63 -15.15
N SER A 11 4.14 16.58 -15.53
CA SER A 11 4.33 15.38 -14.73
C SER A 11 4.95 15.72 -13.37
N TYR A 12 5.97 16.55 -13.34
CA TYR A 12 6.64 16.97 -12.10
C TYR A 12 5.76 17.81 -11.19
N ASP A 13 4.90 18.66 -11.75
CA ASP A 13 3.97 19.45 -10.94
C ASP A 13 2.94 18.55 -10.25
N TYR A 14 2.38 17.54 -10.96
CA TYR A 14 1.53 16.54 -10.33
C TYR A 14 2.26 15.65 -9.32
N LEU A 15 3.54 15.33 -9.57
CA LEU A 15 4.35 14.56 -8.63
C LEU A 15 4.57 15.32 -7.31
N LYS A 16 4.95 16.61 -7.38
CA LYS A 16 5.11 17.48 -6.20
C LYS A 16 3.83 17.58 -5.39
N GLU A 17 2.72 17.89 -6.04
CA GLU A 17 1.40 17.92 -5.40
C GLU A 17 1.05 16.59 -4.75
N SER A 18 1.34 15.48 -5.40
CA SER A 18 1.11 14.14 -4.88
C SER A 18 1.89 13.86 -3.60
N ILE A 19 3.19 14.22 -3.56
CA ILE A 19 4.03 14.03 -2.37
C ILE A 19 3.54 14.91 -1.21
N GLU A 20 3.18 16.17 -1.47
CA GLU A 20 2.66 17.08 -0.44
C GLU A 20 1.34 16.56 0.17
N LEU A 21 0.43 16.06 -0.66
CA LEU A 21 -0.81 15.45 -0.21
C LEU A 21 -0.59 14.13 0.55
N TYR A 22 0.39 13.31 0.13
CA TYR A 22 0.77 12.08 0.83
C TYR A 22 1.25 12.39 2.25
N VAL A 23 2.16 13.36 2.42
CA VAL A 23 2.68 13.76 3.74
C VAL A 23 1.55 14.11 4.69
N ILE A 24 0.65 14.99 4.24
CA ILE A 24 -0.48 15.41 5.07
C ILE A 24 -1.42 14.23 5.37
N ALA A 25 -1.59 13.31 4.44
CA ALA A 25 -2.45 12.14 4.61
C ALA A 25 -1.86 11.11 5.59
N ASP A 26 -0.54 10.96 5.61
CA ASP A 26 0.17 9.99 6.45
C ASP A 26 0.38 10.52 7.89
N GLU A 27 0.63 11.83 8.06
CA GLU A 27 0.80 12.46 9.38
C GLU A 27 -0.49 12.55 10.21
N ASP A 28 -1.64 12.77 9.56
CA ASP A 28 -2.94 12.93 10.25
C ASP A 28 -3.49 11.60 10.85
N GLY A 29 -2.86 10.46 10.59
CA GLY A 29 -3.32 9.14 11.06
C GLY A 29 -3.24 8.91 12.57
N THR A 30 -2.59 9.80 13.34
CA THR A 30 -2.28 9.59 14.76
C THR A 30 -3.33 10.15 15.74
N HIS A 31 -4.32 10.95 15.30
CA HIS A 31 -5.37 11.53 16.17
C HIS A 31 -6.76 11.41 15.54
N GLU A 32 -7.41 10.27 15.76
CA GLU A 32 -8.72 9.96 15.17
C GLU A 32 -9.90 10.70 15.85
N THR A 33 -10.35 11.77 15.18
CA THR A 33 -11.76 12.18 15.28
C THR A 33 -12.48 11.75 13.99
N LYS A 34 -13.81 11.48 14.01
CA LYS A 34 -14.60 11.15 12.80
C LYS A 34 -14.40 12.17 11.65
N PHE A 35 -14.05 13.40 11.98
CA PHE A 35 -13.85 14.49 11.01
C PHE A 35 -12.43 14.47 10.42
N SER A 36 -11.41 14.11 11.21
CA SER A 36 -10.03 13.93 10.72
C SER A 36 -9.95 12.77 9.75
N ASN A 37 -10.65 11.67 10.02
CA ASN A 37 -10.69 10.49 9.16
C ASN A 37 -11.27 10.79 7.75
N TYR A 38 -12.32 11.62 7.62
CA TYR A 38 -12.85 12.00 6.30
C TYR A 38 -11.87 12.88 5.50
N ASN A 39 -11.27 13.87 6.13
CA ASN A 39 -10.29 14.74 5.49
C ASN A 39 -9.05 13.96 5.06
N ASN A 40 -8.60 13.03 5.88
CA ASN A 40 -7.46 12.17 5.61
C ASN A 40 -7.73 11.26 4.40
N LYS A 41 -8.86 10.56 4.35
CA LYS A 41 -9.28 9.75 3.20
C LYS A 41 -9.37 10.57 1.91
N ARG A 42 -9.84 11.83 2.00
CA ARG A 42 -9.86 12.73 0.85
C ARG A 42 -8.44 13.07 0.36
N LYS A 43 -7.49 13.32 1.26
CA LYS A 43 -6.10 13.61 0.90
C LYS A 43 -5.42 12.38 0.29
N TRP A 44 -5.62 11.18 0.87
CA TRP A 44 -5.17 9.93 0.27
C TRP A 44 -5.70 9.74 -1.16
N LYS A 45 -7.00 9.95 -1.35
CA LYS A 45 -7.60 9.90 -2.69
C LYS A 45 -6.92 10.86 -3.65
N MET A 46 -6.70 12.12 -3.24
CA MET A 46 -6.10 13.13 -4.12
C MET A 46 -4.62 12.84 -4.37
N ALA A 47 -3.84 12.46 -3.36
CA ALA A 47 -2.45 12.03 -3.53
C ALA A 47 -2.32 10.91 -4.57
N TYR A 48 -3.20 9.91 -4.47
CA TYR A 48 -3.23 8.80 -5.42
C TYR A 48 -3.60 9.22 -6.84
N ILE A 49 -4.64 10.05 -7.00
CA ILE A 49 -5.06 10.56 -8.32
C ILE A 49 -3.93 11.35 -8.98
N THR A 50 -3.31 12.27 -8.25
CA THR A 50 -2.23 13.12 -8.78
C THR A 50 -0.98 12.31 -9.13
N LEU A 51 -0.63 11.27 -8.35
CA LEU A 51 0.47 10.37 -8.70
C LEU A 51 0.19 9.58 -10.00
N VAL A 52 -1.04 9.07 -10.18
CA VAL A 52 -1.41 8.37 -11.42
C VAL A 52 -1.36 9.32 -12.61
N LEU A 53 -1.79 10.57 -12.47
CA LEU A 53 -1.69 11.59 -13.53
C LEU A 53 -0.23 11.90 -13.87
N ALA A 54 0.62 12.08 -12.85
CA ALA A 54 2.06 12.26 -13.05
C ALA A 54 2.65 11.09 -13.84
N PHE A 55 2.28 9.86 -13.47
CA PHE A 55 2.74 8.64 -14.12
C PHE A 55 2.30 8.55 -15.60
N GLU A 56 1.03 8.86 -15.90
CA GLU A 56 0.53 8.86 -17.27
C GLU A 56 1.24 9.89 -18.16
N LEU A 57 1.60 11.06 -17.61
CA LEU A 57 2.37 12.07 -18.31
C LEU A 57 3.83 11.64 -18.52
N LEU A 58 4.45 11.01 -17.52
CA LEU A 58 5.79 10.44 -17.64
C LEU A 58 5.86 9.39 -18.77
N ILE A 59 4.88 8.48 -18.83
CA ILE A 59 4.78 7.49 -19.92
C ILE A 59 4.73 8.19 -21.30
N LYS A 60 3.93 9.25 -21.41
CA LYS A 60 3.83 10.00 -22.68
C LYS A 60 5.14 10.70 -23.03
N GLU A 61 5.83 11.27 -22.05
CA GLU A 61 7.14 11.86 -22.25
C GLU A 61 8.16 10.83 -22.74
N CYS A 62 8.23 9.67 -22.08
CA CYS A 62 9.08 8.57 -22.53
C CYS A 62 8.77 8.16 -23.99
N LEU A 63 7.50 8.00 -24.31
CA LEU A 63 7.08 7.69 -25.70
C LEU A 63 7.48 8.78 -26.69
N GLN A 64 7.32 10.05 -26.33
CA GLN A 64 7.67 11.19 -27.17
C GLN A 64 9.18 11.22 -27.50
N ARG A 65 10.02 10.78 -26.57
CA ARG A 65 11.48 10.67 -26.80
C ARG A 65 11.85 9.57 -27.77
N TYR A 66 11.07 8.49 -27.86
CA TYR A 66 11.22 7.50 -28.93
C TYR A 66 10.69 8.03 -30.27
N SER A 67 9.47 8.57 -30.29
CA SER A 67 8.87 9.25 -31.42
C SER A 67 7.64 10.04 -31.03
N SER A 68 7.51 11.28 -31.45
CA SER A 68 6.37 12.14 -31.14
C SER A 68 5.00 11.57 -31.56
N ILE A 69 4.97 10.70 -32.58
CA ILE A 69 3.74 10.07 -33.05
C ILE A 69 3.16 9.06 -32.01
N LEU A 70 4.01 8.46 -31.16
CA LEU A 70 3.62 7.41 -30.23
C LEU A 70 2.70 7.90 -29.12
N ILE A 71 2.63 9.21 -28.85
CA ILE A 71 1.74 9.76 -27.83
C ILE A 71 0.30 9.93 -28.33
N TYR A 72 0.01 9.74 -29.61
CA TYR A 72 -1.33 9.91 -30.16
C TYR A 72 -2.07 8.59 -30.27
N GLU A 73 -3.39 8.64 -30.07
CA GLU A 73 -4.25 7.44 -30.12
C GLU A 73 -4.23 6.79 -31.49
N ASN A 74 -4.39 7.59 -32.54
CA ASN A 74 -4.31 7.14 -33.93
C ASN A 74 -3.02 7.71 -34.58
N MET A 75 -2.12 6.82 -34.95
CA MET A 75 -0.83 7.15 -35.55
C MET A 75 -0.90 7.23 -37.08
N ASP A 76 -1.98 6.74 -37.68
CA ASP A 76 -2.14 6.65 -39.15
C ASP A 76 -2.86 7.87 -39.73
N THR A 77 -3.30 8.82 -38.89
CA THR A 77 -3.96 10.05 -39.33
C THR A 77 -3.08 11.28 -39.11
N PRO A 78 -3.25 12.36 -39.92
CA PRO A 78 -2.55 13.61 -39.68
C PRO A 78 -2.78 14.15 -38.28
N ILE A 79 -1.72 14.51 -37.57
CA ILE A 79 -1.75 15.03 -36.22
C ILE A 79 -2.10 16.52 -36.24
N ASN A 80 -3.04 16.94 -35.41
CA ASN A 80 -3.42 18.33 -35.20
C ASN A 80 -3.78 18.57 -33.74
N GLU A 81 -4.13 19.79 -33.37
CA GLU A 81 -4.45 20.20 -31.98
C GLU A 81 -5.63 19.44 -31.38
N GLN A 82 -6.50 18.81 -32.19
CA GLN A 82 -7.66 18.05 -31.74
C GLN A 82 -7.35 16.54 -31.63
N SER A 83 -6.14 16.11 -32.00
CA SER A 83 -5.74 14.72 -31.95
C SER A 83 -5.69 14.21 -30.52
N LYS A 84 -6.43 13.12 -30.27
CA LYS A 84 -6.45 12.50 -28.93
C LYS A 84 -5.13 11.81 -28.64
N THR A 85 -4.66 11.98 -27.40
CA THR A 85 -3.48 11.26 -26.92
C THR A 85 -3.83 9.85 -26.47
N VAL A 86 -2.85 8.97 -26.50
CA VAL A 86 -2.95 7.58 -26.06
C VAL A 86 -3.41 7.50 -24.58
N THR A 87 -4.26 6.52 -24.29
CA THR A 87 -4.67 6.24 -22.92
C THR A 87 -3.53 5.63 -22.12
N GLY A 88 -3.53 5.79 -20.79
CA GLY A 88 -2.48 5.25 -19.91
C GLY A 88 -2.15 3.78 -20.18
N PRO A 89 -3.14 2.82 -20.16
CA PRO A 89 -2.85 1.42 -20.41
C PRO A 89 -2.22 1.14 -21.78
N LYS A 90 -2.70 1.81 -22.85
CA LYS A 90 -2.09 1.69 -24.20
C LYS A 90 -0.72 2.33 -24.25
N GLY A 91 -0.50 3.42 -23.52
CA GLY A 91 0.82 4.07 -23.41
C GLY A 91 1.87 3.13 -22.83
N VAL A 92 1.52 2.43 -21.73
CA VAL A 92 2.38 1.40 -21.11
C VAL A 92 2.70 0.29 -22.11
N GLU A 93 1.72 -0.21 -22.86
CA GLU A 93 1.95 -1.25 -23.87
C GLU A 93 2.88 -0.79 -24.97
N ARG A 94 2.70 0.44 -25.48
CA ARG A 94 3.59 1.01 -26.50
C ARG A 94 5.01 1.19 -25.97
N LEU A 95 5.16 1.68 -24.74
CA LEU A 95 6.49 1.87 -24.14
C LEU A 95 7.22 0.53 -24.01
N LEU A 96 6.53 -0.53 -23.60
CA LEU A 96 7.10 -1.88 -23.53
C LEU A 96 7.43 -2.48 -24.91
N ASN A 97 6.74 -2.06 -25.97
CA ASN A 97 7.11 -2.43 -27.33
C ASN A 97 8.38 -1.70 -27.79
N CYS A 98 8.64 -0.49 -27.29
CA CYS A 98 9.89 0.23 -27.55
C CYS A 98 11.05 -0.31 -26.71
N ASN A 99 10.80 -0.66 -25.44
CA ASN A 99 11.79 -1.17 -24.52
C ASN A 99 11.16 -2.23 -23.56
N PRO A 100 11.23 -3.52 -23.91
CA PRO A 100 10.55 -4.60 -23.19
C PRO A 100 11.07 -4.87 -21.74
N VAL A 101 12.28 -4.37 -21.43
CA VAL A 101 12.92 -4.63 -20.11
C VAL A 101 12.55 -3.62 -19.03
N LEU A 102 11.85 -2.54 -19.39
CA LEU A 102 11.53 -1.44 -18.47
C LEU A 102 10.61 -1.86 -17.32
N LEU A 103 9.63 -2.71 -17.61
CA LEU A 103 8.63 -3.15 -16.64
C LEU A 103 8.37 -4.65 -16.82
N ASN A 104 8.30 -5.37 -15.73
CA ASN A 104 7.86 -6.77 -15.75
C ASN A 104 6.32 -6.87 -15.88
N ASN A 105 5.82 -8.10 -16.07
CA ASN A 105 4.37 -8.34 -16.23
C ASN A 105 3.55 -7.97 -14.99
N GLU A 106 4.10 -8.16 -13.81
CA GLU A 106 3.45 -7.78 -12.54
C GLU A 106 3.29 -6.26 -12.45
N GLN A 107 4.38 -5.51 -12.68
CA GLN A 107 4.36 -4.05 -12.70
C GLN A 107 3.38 -3.50 -13.76
N LYS A 108 3.37 -4.08 -14.97
CA LYS A 108 2.42 -3.71 -16.03
C LYS A 108 0.96 -3.88 -15.58
N ASN A 109 0.63 -5.00 -14.96
CA ASN A 109 -0.73 -5.27 -14.47
C ASN A 109 -1.10 -4.34 -13.31
N PHE A 110 -0.17 -4.12 -12.39
CA PHE A 110 -0.34 -3.20 -11.27
C PHE A 110 -0.60 -1.75 -11.73
N ILE A 111 0.15 -1.25 -12.71
CA ILE A 111 -0.08 0.08 -13.29
C ILE A 111 -1.48 0.19 -13.91
N LYS A 112 -1.93 -0.85 -14.64
CA LYS A 112 -3.30 -0.89 -15.20
C LYS A 112 -4.35 -0.84 -14.10
N GLU A 113 -4.16 -1.57 -13.02
CA GLU A 113 -5.04 -1.54 -11.85
C GLU A 113 -5.09 -0.13 -11.22
N CYS A 114 -3.93 0.52 -11.07
CA CYS A 114 -3.84 1.89 -10.54
C CYS A 114 -4.62 2.90 -11.39
N ILE A 115 -4.49 2.81 -12.72
CA ILE A 115 -5.22 3.68 -13.65
C ILE A 115 -6.73 3.43 -13.56
N ASN A 116 -7.17 2.17 -13.48
CA ASN A 116 -8.58 1.83 -13.34
C ASN A 116 -9.15 2.32 -12.02
N LYS A 117 -8.42 2.19 -10.92
CA LYS A 117 -8.83 2.71 -9.60
C LYS A 117 -8.94 4.23 -9.61
N ARG A 118 -7.99 4.95 -10.23
CA ARG A 118 -8.09 6.41 -10.41
C ARG A 118 -9.35 6.79 -11.22
N ASN A 119 -9.66 6.06 -12.30
CA ASN A 119 -10.87 6.29 -13.09
C ASN A 119 -12.13 6.07 -12.24
N ALA A 120 -12.16 5.04 -11.40
CA ALA A 120 -13.26 4.82 -10.46
C ALA A 120 -13.43 6.00 -9.48
N PHE A 121 -12.34 6.54 -8.94
CA PHE A 121 -12.39 7.69 -8.04
C PHE A 121 -12.87 8.99 -8.70
N VAL A 122 -12.65 9.16 -10.01
CA VAL A 122 -13.01 10.38 -10.74
C VAL A 122 -14.43 10.30 -11.30
N HIS A 123 -14.86 9.13 -11.79
CA HIS A 123 -16.08 8.99 -12.60
C HIS A 123 -17.20 8.19 -11.93
N TYR A 124 -16.93 7.46 -10.85
CA TYR A 124 -17.90 6.55 -10.22
C TYR A 124 -17.94 6.72 -8.71
N ASN A 125 -18.95 6.11 -8.08
CA ASN A 125 -18.97 5.94 -6.63
C ASN A 125 -17.91 4.91 -6.24
N ALA A 126 -16.93 5.31 -5.47
CA ALA A 126 -15.85 4.44 -5.02
C ALA A 126 -15.58 4.63 -3.53
N ILE A 127 -15.26 3.54 -2.86
CA ILE A 127 -14.83 3.54 -1.46
C ILE A 127 -13.35 3.91 -1.44
N VAL A 128 -13.00 4.85 -0.56
CA VAL A 128 -11.61 5.23 -0.29
C VAL A 128 -11.20 4.55 1.01
N ASP A 129 -10.24 3.64 0.91
CA ASP A 129 -9.60 3.01 2.03
C ASP A 129 -8.12 3.42 2.06
N SER A 130 -7.70 4.11 3.12
CA SER A 130 -6.32 4.57 3.29
C SER A 130 -5.35 3.41 3.43
N VAL A 131 -5.78 2.34 4.09
CA VAL A 131 -4.98 1.12 4.30
C VAL A 131 -4.67 0.45 2.96
N GLU A 132 -5.64 0.40 2.05
CA GLU A 132 -5.43 -0.12 0.68
C GLU A 132 -4.60 0.84 -0.19
N LEU A 133 -4.76 2.17 -0.01
CA LEU A 133 -4.14 3.16 -0.89
C LEU A 133 -2.65 3.39 -0.60
N LYS A 134 -2.21 3.34 0.66
CA LYS A 134 -0.81 3.59 1.04
C LYS A 134 0.17 2.65 0.31
N PRO A 135 0.02 1.33 0.38
CA PRO A 135 0.94 0.43 -0.33
C PRO A 135 0.88 0.59 -1.85
N LYS A 136 -0.32 0.84 -2.41
CA LYS A 136 -0.45 1.09 -3.85
C LYS A 136 0.22 2.39 -4.28
N TYR A 137 0.12 3.43 -3.46
CA TYR A 137 0.79 4.70 -3.68
C TYR A 137 2.31 4.51 -3.67
N CYS A 138 2.85 3.91 -2.61
CA CYS A 138 4.29 3.72 -2.46
C CYS A 138 4.87 2.84 -3.58
N LYS A 139 4.17 1.77 -3.98
CA LYS A 139 4.59 0.91 -5.09
C LYS A 139 4.53 1.62 -6.44
N LEU A 140 3.49 2.42 -6.70
CA LEU A 140 3.41 3.20 -7.95
C LEU A 140 4.49 4.29 -8.00
N TYR A 141 4.79 4.91 -6.86
CA TYR A 141 5.87 5.88 -6.75
C TYR A 141 7.24 5.25 -7.03
N GLU A 142 7.53 4.08 -6.47
CA GLU A 142 8.75 3.31 -6.76
C GLU A 142 8.90 3.03 -8.26
N ILE A 143 7.81 2.60 -8.92
CA ILE A 143 7.81 2.34 -10.37
C ILE A 143 8.01 3.64 -11.15
N TYR A 144 7.38 4.74 -10.74
CA TYR A 144 7.59 6.08 -11.33
C TYR A 144 9.06 6.46 -11.27
N TYR A 145 9.66 6.35 -10.08
CA TYR A 145 11.05 6.70 -9.83
C TYR A 145 12.01 5.86 -10.67
N SER A 146 11.81 4.54 -10.66
CA SER A 146 12.62 3.61 -11.46
C SER A 146 12.53 3.93 -12.95
N LEU A 147 11.33 4.13 -13.50
CA LEU A 147 11.11 4.47 -14.90
C LEU A 147 11.77 5.80 -15.27
N HIS A 148 11.65 6.81 -14.40
CA HIS A 148 12.27 8.12 -14.61
C HIS A 148 13.79 7.99 -14.70
N ILE A 149 14.44 7.30 -13.77
CA ILE A 149 15.90 7.12 -13.76
C ILE A 149 16.39 6.37 -15.01
N HIS A 150 15.63 5.35 -15.45
CA HIS A 150 16.03 4.56 -16.62
C HIS A 150 15.87 5.30 -17.94
N GLU A 151 14.79 6.06 -18.13
CA GLU A 151 14.42 6.66 -19.41
C GLU A 151 14.86 8.13 -19.54
N LEU A 152 14.89 8.89 -18.43
CA LEU A 152 15.01 10.34 -18.50
C LEU A 152 16.34 10.90 -17.95
N LYS A 153 17.21 10.14 -17.44
CA LYS A 153 18.53 10.44 -16.81
C LYS A 153 18.96 11.92 -16.77
N ASN A 154 19.34 12.41 -15.58
CA ASN A 154 19.97 13.73 -15.37
C ASN A 154 19.05 14.95 -15.61
N GLU A 155 17.75 14.83 -15.34
CA GLU A 155 16.84 15.97 -15.38
C GLU A 155 17.01 16.82 -14.11
N LYS A 156 17.57 18.02 -14.25
CA LYS A 156 17.84 18.93 -13.11
C LYS A 156 16.64 19.22 -12.23
N ILE A 157 15.46 19.37 -12.83
CA ILE A 157 14.22 19.62 -12.08
C ILE A 157 13.88 18.42 -11.20
N PHE A 158 14.13 17.21 -11.65
CA PHE A 158 13.92 16.02 -10.85
C PHE A 158 14.89 15.94 -9.67
N GLU A 159 16.16 16.27 -9.88
CA GLU A 159 17.17 16.37 -8.81
C GLU A 159 16.77 17.41 -7.75
N GLU A 160 16.18 18.55 -8.17
CA GLU A 160 15.63 19.55 -7.23
C GLU A 160 14.43 19.03 -6.43
N ILE A 161 13.55 18.22 -7.05
CA ILE A 161 12.43 17.56 -6.38
C ILE A 161 12.96 16.55 -5.36
N GLU A 162 13.90 15.70 -5.74
CA GLU A 162 14.54 14.74 -4.82
C GLU A 162 15.19 15.43 -3.63
N LEU A 163 15.88 16.53 -3.86
CA LEU A 163 16.51 17.29 -2.80
C LEU A 163 15.48 17.94 -1.86
N LYS A 164 14.43 18.55 -2.42
CA LYS A 164 13.36 19.21 -1.65
C LYS A 164 12.58 18.20 -0.79
N TYR A 165 12.27 17.04 -1.34
CA TYR A 165 11.43 16.02 -0.68
C TYR A 165 12.25 14.79 -0.25
N ARG A 166 13.55 14.96 0.01
CA ARG A 166 14.49 13.87 0.26
C ARG A 166 14.00 12.88 1.34
N HIS A 167 13.45 13.41 2.44
CA HIS A 167 12.97 12.59 3.55
C HIS A 167 11.72 11.79 3.13
N GLN A 168 10.76 12.44 2.51
CA GLN A 168 9.52 11.81 2.03
C GLN A 168 9.80 10.76 0.97
N HIS A 169 10.66 11.10 0.01
CA HIS A 169 11.13 10.17 -1.02
C HIS A 169 11.74 8.91 -0.39
N GLY A 170 12.65 9.08 0.57
CA GLY A 170 13.26 7.94 1.27
C GLY A 170 12.23 7.08 2.00
N ASN A 171 11.29 7.69 2.72
CA ASN A 171 10.25 6.97 3.45
C ASN A 171 9.30 6.20 2.52
N ILE A 172 8.90 6.80 1.39
CA ILE A 172 8.01 6.16 0.41
C ILE A 172 8.69 4.93 -0.20
N LEU A 173 9.95 5.07 -0.63
CA LEU A 173 10.72 3.96 -1.21
C LEU A 173 10.99 2.87 -0.16
N TYR A 174 11.38 3.25 1.05
CA TYR A 174 11.60 2.31 2.14
C TYR A 174 10.35 1.51 2.47
N PHE A 175 9.16 2.16 2.50
CA PHE A 175 7.90 1.47 2.67
C PHE A 175 7.63 0.51 1.50
N ALA A 176 7.79 0.97 0.26
CA ALA A 176 7.54 0.14 -0.92
C ALA A 176 8.42 -1.12 -0.97
N GLU A 177 9.66 -1.02 -0.49
CA GLU A 177 10.62 -2.12 -0.48
C GLU A 177 10.36 -3.11 0.67
N ASN A 178 10.09 -2.61 1.89
CA ASN A 178 10.17 -3.43 3.09
C ASN A 178 8.81 -3.78 3.72
N PHE A 179 7.74 -3.01 3.43
CA PHE A 179 6.46 -3.20 4.12
C PHE A 179 5.33 -3.65 3.22
N VAL A 180 4.39 -4.33 3.85
CA VAL A 180 3.05 -4.64 3.32
C VAL A 180 2.00 -4.22 4.34
N ILE A 181 0.75 -4.09 3.91
CA ILE A 181 -0.39 -4.02 4.83
C ILE A 181 -0.97 -5.41 4.97
N PHE A 182 -0.91 -5.94 6.17
CA PHE A 182 -1.50 -7.21 6.53
C PHE A 182 -2.54 -7.00 7.64
N ARG A 183 -3.80 -7.39 7.38
CA ARG A 183 -4.89 -7.27 8.36
C ARG A 183 -4.98 -5.87 8.98
N ASN A 184 -4.96 -4.84 8.15
CA ASN A 184 -5.03 -3.41 8.52
C ASN A 184 -3.82 -2.87 9.32
N GLN A 185 -2.73 -3.61 9.42
CA GLN A 185 -1.49 -3.18 10.07
C GLN A 185 -0.31 -3.16 9.09
N GLU A 186 0.61 -2.21 9.29
CA GLU A 186 1.88 -2.21 8.57
C GLU A 186 2.77 -3.32 9.11
N MET A 187 3.25 -4.20 8.24
CA MET A 187 4.05 -5.35 8.60
C MET A 187 5.24 -5.46 7.66
N ASP A 188 6.40 -5.81 8.20
CA ASP A 188 7.58 -6.15 7.41
C ASP A 188 7.29 -7.37 6.54
N LYS A 189 7.76 -7.35 5.28
CA LYS A 189 7.53 -8.44 4.32
C LYS A 189 8.15 -9.76 4.78
N GLU A 190 9.34 -9.70 5.37
CA GLU A 190 10.00 -10.90 5.90
C GLU A 190 9.19 -11.49 7.05
N PHE A 191 8.68 -10.62 7.93
CA PHE A 191 7.86 -11.03 9.06
C PHE A 191 6.52 -11.63 8.64
N GLN A 192 5.95 -11.17 7.53
CA GLN A 192 4.67 -11.69 7.03
C GLN A 192 4.72 -13.19 6.70
N GLU A 193 5.79 -13.68 6.08
CA GLU A 193 5.93 -15.10 5.72
C GLU A 193 6.07 -15.99 6.95
N GLU A 194 6.88 -15.57 7.93
CA GLU A 194 7.02 -16.26 9.21
C GLU A 194 5.67 -16.28 9.95
N PHE A 195 5.01 -15.13 10.03
CA PHE A 195 3.74 -14.96 10.72
C PHE A 195 2.62 -15.83 10.11
N LEU A 196 2.50 -15.92 8.78
CA LEU A 196 1.53 -16.78 8.13
C LEU A 196 1.76 -18.27 8.45
N THR A 197 3.03 -18.68 8.52
CA THR A 197 3.41 -20.05 8.90
C THR A 197 3.00 -20.35 10.34
N GLU A 198 3.23 -19.41 11.24
CA GLU A 198 2.91 -19.57 12.65
C GLU A 198 1.40 -19.49 12.93
N ILE A 199 0.64 -18.62 12.24
CA ILE A 199 -0.83 -18.65 12.29
C ILE A 199 -1.34 -20.06 11.92
N ALA A 200 -0.84 -20.64 10.84
CA ALA A 200 -1.24 -21.96 10.40
C ALA A 200 -0.93 -23.05 11.45
N ASN A 201 0.20 -22.94 12.14
CA ASN A 201 0.57 -23.84 13.24
C ASN A 201 -0.28 -23.57 14.51
N ASN A 202 -0.52 -22.32 14.84
CA ASN A 202 -1.28 -21.90 16.01
C ASN A 202 -2.74 -22.38 15.96
N HIS A 203 -3.34 -22.51 14.77
CA HIS A 203 -4.67 -23.10 14.59
C HIS A 203 -4.76 -24.57 15.03
N LYS A 204 -3.64 -25.31 15.06
CA LYS A 204 -3.58 -26.69 15.53
C LYS A 204 -3.50 -26.78 17.06
N ALA A 205 -2.95 -25.76 17.69
CA ALA A 205 -2.68 -25.72 19.13
C ALA A 205 -3.87 -25.16 19.91
N LYS A 206 -4.92 -25.95 20.08
CA LYS A 206 -6.17 -25.55 20.73
C LYS A 206 -6.11 -25.49 22.26
N ASN A 207 -5.08 -26.04 22.88
CA ASN A 207 -5.02 -26.23 24.30
C ASN A 207 -3.68 -25.81 24.90
N TYR A 208 -3.74 -25.30 26.10
CA TYR A 208 -2.62 -25.18 27.03
C TYR A 208 -2.60 -26.36 28.01
N PHE A 209 -1.43 -26.71 28.50
CA PHE A 209 -1.23 -27.69 29.55
C PHE A 209 -0.42 -27.06 30.68
N ASP A 210 -0.80 -27.34 31.95
CA ASP A 210 0.03 -27.01 33.10
C ASP A 210 1.07 -28.12 33.34
N LYS A 211 1.98 -27.89 34.28
CA LYS A 211 3.01 -28.84 34.69
C LYS A 211 2.49 -30.17 35.23
N ASP A 212 1.22 -30.21 35.66
CA ASP A 212 0.54 -31.42 36.14
C ASP A 212 -0.18 -32.16 34.98
N GLY A 213 -0.08 -31.66 33.73
CA GLY A 213 -0.71 -32.21 32.54
C GLY A 213 -2.22 -31.91 32.42
N ARG A 214 -2.74 -30.95 33.18
CA ARG A 214 -4.15 -30.53 33.07
C ARG A 214 -4.30 -29.70 31.82
N ASN A 215 -5.39 -29.95 31.07
CA ASN A 215 -5.72 -29.33 29.83
C ASN A 215 -6.62 -28.09 30.03
N TYR A 216 -6.28 -26.99 29.36
CA TYR A 216 -7.04 -25.73 29.35
C TYR A 216 -7.27 -25.29 27.91
N THR A 217 -8.52 -25.25 27.45
CA THR A 217 -8.86 -24.82 26.10
C THR A 217 -8.57 -23.33 25.94
N ARG A 218 -7.82 -22.96 24.93
CA ARG A 218 -7.49 -21.56 24.59
C ARG A 218 -8.77 -20.78 24.26
N ILE A 219 -8.75 -19.49 24.54
CA ILE A 219 -9.84 -18.57 24.22
C ILE A 219 -9.48 -17.85 22.93
N PRO A 220 -10.25 -18.06 21.83
CA PRO A 220 -9.99 -17.35 20.57
C PRO A 220 -10.27 -15.85 20.71
N TYR A 221 -9.56 -15.04 19.91
CA TYR A 221 -9.85 -13.60 19.81
C TYR A 221 -11.32 -13.36 19.46
N GLY A 222 -11.94 -12.43 20.16
CA GLY A 222 -13.36 -12.12 20.03
C GLY A 222 -14.27 -12.93 20.97
N ASN A 223 -13.75 -13.96 21.67
CA ASN A 223 -14.49 -14.75 22.65
C ASN A 223 -14.08 -14.43 24.11
N GLU A 224 -13.21 -13.47 24.31
CA GLU A 224 -12.79 -13.02 25.63
C GLU A 224 -13.95 -12.29 26.34
N LYS A 225 -14.05 -12.44 27.66
CA LYS A 225 -15.14 -11.85 28.46
C LYS A 225 -15.26 -10.32 28.36
N PHE A 226 -14.15 -9.64 28.02
CA PHE A 226 -14.11 -8.19 27.89
C PHE A 226 -14.10 -7.74 26.42
N PHE A 227 -14.18 -8.66 25.47
CA PHE A 227 -14.34 -8.30 24.07
C PHE A 227 -15.72 -7.68 23.84
N ASN A 228 -15.73 -6.49 23.23
CA ASN A 228 -16.94 -5.81 22.85
C ASN A 228 -17.03 -5.80 21.32
N SER A 229 -17.99 -6.52 20.75
CA SER A 229 -18.19 -6.60 19.30
C SER A 229 -18.55 -5.27 18.62
N GLU A 230 -19.04 -4.27 19.39
CA GLU A 230 -19.36 -2.94 18.84
C GLU A 230 -18.13 -2.02 18.76
N THR A 231 -17.14 -2.25 19.62
CA THR A 231 -15.91 -1.44 19.72
C THR A 231 -14.65 -2.25 19.41
N GLY A 232 -14.76 -3.58 19.32
CA GLY A 232 -13.65 -4.50 19.04
C GLY A 232 -13.19 -4.38 17.57
N HIS A 233 -11.88 -4.53 17.37
CA HIS A 233 -11.29 -4.57 16.05
C HIS A 233 -11.54 -5.92 15.38
N GLU A 234 -11.65 -5.96 14.05
CA GLU A 234 -11.76 -7.20 13.26
C GLU A 234 -10.55 -8.12 13.47
N TYR A 235 -9.40 -7.53 13.77
CA TYR A 235 -8.13 -8.20 14.06
C TYR A 235 -7.58 -7.75 15.40
N CYS A 236 -6.88 -8.63 16.10
CA CYS A 236 -6.17 -8.28 17.32
C CYS A 236 -5.14 -7.17 17.05
N PRO A 237 -5.13 -6.06 17.81
CA PRO A 237 -4.24 -4.94 17.57
C PRO A 237 -2.76 -5.25 17.83
N ASP A 238 -2.46 -6.32 18.55
CA ASP A 238 -1.10 -6.75 18.86
C ASP A 238 -0.63 -7.85 17.88
N CYS A 239 -1.32 -8.98 17.85
CA CYS A 239 -0.88 -10.14 17.08
C CYS A 239 -1.65 -10.38 15.78
N CYS A 240 -2.50 -9.48 15.33
CA CYS A 240 -3.31 -9.58 14.11
C CYS A 240 -4.22 -10.82 14.00
N ALA A 241 -4.47 -11.57 15.08
CA ALA A 241 -5.40 -12.69 15.04
C ALA A 241 -6.80 -12.20 14.65
N ALA A 242 -7.46 -12.84 13.68
CA ALA A 242 -8.84 -12.55 13.33
C ALA A 242 -9.82 -13.07 14.38
N ILE A 243 -11.03 -12.51 14.43
CA ILE A 243 -12.10 -13.03 15.29
C ILE A 243 -12.28 -14.53 15.05
N GLY A 244 -12.20 -15.32 16.12
CA GLY A 244 -12.25 -16.79 16.09
C GLY A 244 -10.90 -17.48 15.91
N GLU A 245 -9.82 -16.77 15.63
CA GLU A 245 -8.46 -17.30 15.61
C GLU A 245 -7.83 -17.25 17.01
N TYR A 246 -6.88 -18.14 17.30
CA TYR A 246 -6.11 -18.05 18.54
C TYR A 246 -5.05 -16.97 18.43
N HIS A 247 -4.81 -16.29 19.55
CA HIS A 247 -3.73 -15.32 19.66
C HIS A 247 -2.39 -15.96 19.40
N TYR A 248 -1.45 -15.17 18.90
CA TYR A 248 -0.06 -15.53 18.81
C TYR A 248 0.57 -15.69 20.19
N GLU A 249 1.57 -16.55 20.34
CA GLU A 249 2.30 -16.66 21.61
C GLU A 249 2.89 -15.30 22.01
N GLN A 250 2.77 -14.97 23.28
CA GLN A 250 3.20 -13.71 23.87
C GLN A 250 2.36 -12.49 23.47
N CYS A 251 1.16 -12.68 22.92
CA CYS A 251 0.23 -11.58 22.68
C CYS A 251 -0.25 -10.92 23.98
N ASP A 252 -0.17 -9.58 24.03
CA ASP A 252 -0.63 -8.78 25.17
C ASP A 252 -2.13 -8.90 25.43
N PHE A 253 -2.92 -9.27 24.42
CA PHE A 253 -4.38 -9.41 24.52
C PHE A 253 -4.83 -10.84 24.84
N GLU A 254 -3.94 -11.83 24.82
CA GLU A 254 -4.34 -13.21 25.10
C GLU A 254 -4.75 -13.40 26.55
N VAL A 255 -5.92 -14.00 26.75
CA VAL A 255 -6.47 -14.31 28.06
C VAL A 255 -6.06 -15.71 28.49
N CYS A 256 -5.53 -15.81 29.71
CA CYS A 256 -5.21 -17.09 30.30
C CYS A 256 -6.50 -17.88 30.61
N PRO A 257 -6.70 -19.09 30.04
CA PRO A 257 -7.92 -19.86 30.27
C PRO A 257 -8.01 -20.43 31.69
N ALA A 258 -6.91 -20.48 32.45
CA ALA A 258 -6.89 -20.99 33.80
C ALA A 258 -7.32 -19.94 34.85
N CYS A 259 -6.80 -18.70 34.75
CA CYS A 259 -7.10 -17.66 35.76
C CYS A 259 -7.97 -16.50 35.22
N GLY A 260 -8.15 -16.39 33.90
CA GLY A 260 -8.90 -15.31 33.26
C GLY A 260 -8.16 -13.96 33.18
N GLY A 261 -6.90 -13.88 33.60
CA GLY A 261 -6.04 -12.72 33.47
C GLY A 261 -5.27 -12.73 32.15
N GLN A 262 -4.43 -11.72 31.93
CA GLN A 262 -3.55 -11.67 30.76
C GLN A 262 -2.56 -12.84 30.77
N LYS A 263 -2.47 -13.59 29.65
CA LYS A 263 -1.64 -14.81 29.57
C LYS A 263 -0.15 -14.50 29.74
N LEU A 264 0.32 -13.41 29.14
CA LEU A 264 1.74 -13.01 29.17
C LEU A 264 2.23 -12.71 30.59
N SER A 265 1.40 -12.15 31.46
CA SER A 265 1.79 -11.68 32.79
C SER A 265 1.29 -12.55 33.95
N CYS A 266 0.51 -13.62 33.66
CA CYS A 266 0.00 -14.48 34.73
C CYS A 266 1.02 -15.54 35.16
N GLU A 267 0.90 -16.01 36.43
CA GLU A 267 1.78 -17.02 37.04
C GLU A 267 1.36 -18.47 36.74
N CYS A 268 0.46 -18.70 35.75
CA CYS A 268 -0.16 -20.02 35.55
C CYS A 268 0.74 -21.03 34.81
N GLU A 269 1.94 -20.67 34.38
CA GLU A 269 2.93 -21.54 33.75
C GLU A 269 2.33 -22.54 32.74
N LEU A 270 1.45 -22.03 31.84
CA LEU A 270 0.80 -22.85 30.82
C LEU A 270 1.64 -22.89 29.55
N GLU A 271 1.83 -24.08 28.97
CA GLU A 271 2.58 -24.33 27.73
C GLU A 271 1.68 -24.86 26.61
N ILE A 272 1.99 -24.53 25.36
CA ILE A 272 1.34 -25.09 24.17
C ILE A 272 2.07 -26.35 23.75
N TYR A 273 1.31 -27.44 23.53
CA TYR A 273 1.82 -28.62 22.85
C TYR A 273 1.32 -28.65 21.41
N TYR A 274 2.24 -28.55 20.48
CA TYR A 274 1.96 -28.80 19.07
C TYR A 274 1.96 -30.31 18.86
N SER A 275 0.83 -30.90 18.49
CA SER A 275 0.81 -32.31 18.07
C SER A 275 1.69 -32.44 16.81
N GLN A 276 2.69 -33.27 16.90
CA GLN A 276 3.44 -33.71 15.73
C GLN A 276 2.55 -34.74 14.99
N ASP A 277 1.74 -34.25 14.04
CA ASP A 277 1.06 -35.09 13.05
C ASP A 277 1.84 -35.09 11.72
#